data_5677561ed99016f4b922fac3c669d345
#
_entry.id   5677561ed99016f4b922fac3c669d345
#
_cell.length_a   1.000
_cell.length_b   1.000
_cell.length_c   1.000
_cell.angle_alpha   90.00
_cell.angle_beta   90.00
_cell.angle_gamma   90.00
#
_symmetry.space_group_name_H-M   'P 1'
#
loop_
_entity.id
_entity.type
_entity.pdbx_description
1 polymer ?
#
loop_
_entity_poly.entity_id
_entity_poly.type
_entity_poly.pdbx_seq_one_letter_code
_entity_poly.pdbx_strand_id
1 'polypeptide(L)'
;MTTSATAPDTLTRFLLPDASTRGAIIRGSGIIAEAKRLHGLNGPVAELFGQTLLASILLLSISKSGVRQVLQIDAANASSAPLQRLLSEARGGAVRGLVSWQEEQTALRYEQHEGLSSWMGNPIRLSTVRDMGVGQPYISTIEHHSDFLADHIIHYLHQSVQIRADVILTGDLAILIEAMPGCDEEKWFKAVEAMAKIPDTLLENGSTESILSYFSSLNCKTVGSDAYAYRCDCTQEKMKLALQGISDEQLRELADEHGKVILSCQYCDNSYALDIGEATA
;
A
#
# COMPACT_ATOMS: atom_id res chain seq x y z
N MET A 1 -1.67 -30.54 -3.86
CA MET A 1 -2.83 -29.76 -3.37
C MET A 1 -2.97 -28.59 -4.30
N THR A 2 -3.99 -28.59 -5.16
CA THR A 2 -4.28 -27.50 -6.09
C THR A 2 -4.83 -26.34 -5.28
N THR A 3 -4.01 -25.30 -5.05
CA THR A 3 -4.46 -24.01 -4.53
C THR A 3 -5.51 -23.47 -5.52
N SER A 4 -6.75 -23.41 -5.09
CA SER A 4 -7.81 -22.67 -5.79
C SER A 4 -7.30 -21.23 -5.90
N ALA A 5 -6.93 -20.83 -7.12
CA ALA A 5 -6.56 -19.43 -7.37
C ALA A 5 -7.82 -18.59 -7.13
N THR A 6 -7.87 -17.87 -6.04
CA THR A 6 -8.88 -16.82 -5.79
C THR A 6 -8.88 -15.88 -6.98
N ALA A 7 -10.07 -15.49 -7.44
CA ALA A 7 -10.18 -14.49 -8.51
C ALA A 7 -9.41 -13.23 -8.10
N PRO A 8 -8.71 -12.56 -9.01
CA PRO A 8 -7.96 -11.35 -8.68
C PRO A 8 -8.91 -10.24 -8.25
N ASP A 9 -8.45 -9.43 -7.29
CA ASP A 9 -9.17 -8.25 -6.85
C ASP A 9 -9.18 -7.21 -7.99
N THR A 10 -10.25 -6.45 -8.09
CA THR A 10 -10.44 -5.53 -9.22
C THR A 10 -10.43 -4.08 -8.75
N LEU A 11 -9.49 -3.31 -9.28
CA LEU A 11 -9.52 -1.86 -9.23
C LEU A 11 -10.46 -1.34 -10.33
N THR A 12 -11.47 -0.56 -9.97
CA THR A 12 -12.37 0.10 -10.92
C THR A 12 -12.15 1.60 -10.89
N ARG A 13 -11.88 2.20 -12.07
CA ARG A 13 -11.79 3.66 -12.23
C ARG A 13 -13.10 4.22 -12.73
N PHE A 14 -13.48 5.37 -12.20
CA PHE A 14 -14.73 6.04 -12.55
C PHE A 14 -14.58 7.55 -12.69
N LEU A 15 -15.52 8.15 -13.40
CA LEU A 15 -15.67 9.61 -13.56
C LEU A 15 -16.99 10.05 -12.97
N LEU A 16 -17.00 11.25 -12.44
CA LEU A 16 -18.18 11.99 -11.98
C LEU A 16 -18.24 13.31 -12.77
N PRO A 17 -18.73 13.29 -14.03
CA PRO A 17 -18.67 14.45 -14.92
C PRO A 17 -19.33 15.68 -14.34
N ASP A 18 -20.49 15.53 -13.67
CA ASP A 18 -21.26 16.64 -13.13
C ASP A 18 -20.58 17.30 -11.91
N ALA A 19 -19.64 16.59 -11.29
CA ALA A 19 -18.77 17.10 -10.23
C ALA A 19 -17.34 17.46 -10.71
N SER A 20 -17.02 17.27 -12.00
CA SER A 20 -15.64 17.41 -12.51
C SER A 20 -14.62 16.69 -11.64
N THR A 21 -14.93 15.44 -11.27
CA THR A 21 -14.15 14.61 -10.34
C THR A 21 -13.92 13.24 -10.98
N ARG A 22 -12.85 12.60 -10.65
CA ARG A 22 -12.61 11.19 -10.98
C ARG A 22 -12.24 10.41 -9.73
N GLY A 23 -12.36 9.11 -9.79
CA GLY A 23 -12.01 8.27 -8.66
C GLY A 23 -11.62 6.86 -9.05
N ALA A 24 -11.19 6.13 -8.05
CA ALA A 24 -10.89 4.71 -8.13
C ALA A 24 -11.38 4.00 -6.86
N ILE A 25 -11.82 2.77 -7.01
CA ILE A 25 -12.29 1.90 -5.94
C ILE A 25 -11.70 0.51 -6.12
N ILE A 26 -11.26 -0.09 -5.04
CA ILE A 26 -10.82 -1.48 -5.00
C ILE A 26 -11.31 -2.15 -3.71
N ARG A 27 -11.83 -3.39 -3.85
CA ARG A 27 -11.99 -4.32 -2.74
C ARG A 27 -10.92 -5.38 -2.87
N GLY A 28 -9.99 -5.42 -1.91
CA GLY A 28 -8.74 -6.19 -1.97
C GLY A 28 -8.72 -7.37 -1.01
N SER A 29 -9.83 -8.10 -0.85
CA SER A 29 -9.93 -9.23 0.08
C SER A 29 -8.87 -10.31 -0.17
N GLY A 30 -8.61 -10.62 -1.45
CA GLY A 30 -7.61 -11.62 -1.85
C GLY A 30 -6.17 -11.13 -1.59
N ILE A 31 -5.88 -9.86 -1.88
CA ILE A 31 -4.60 -9.21 -1.59
C ILE A 31 -4.31 -9.26 -0.10
N ILE A 32 -5.29 -8.86 0.73
CA ILE A 32 -5.13 -8.81 2.18
C ILE A 32 -5.01 -10.22 2.78
N ALA A 33 -5.80 -11.18 2.31
CA ALA A 33 -5.71 -12.56 2.77
C ALA A 33 -4.33 -13.16 2.51
N GLU A 34 -3.75 -12.94 1.32
CA GLU A 34 -2.41 -13.41 0.98
C GLU A 34 -1.32 -12.68 1.79
N ALA A 35 -1.46 -11.36 1.97
CA ALA A 35 -0.55 -10.58 2.81
C ALA A 35 -0.55 -11.08 4.27
N LYS A 36 -1.73 -11.31 4.85
CA LYS A 36 -1.88 -11.91 6.19
C LYS A 36 -1.18 -13.25 6.31
N ARG A 37 -1.38 -14.12 5.31
CA ARG A 37 -0.79 -15.46 5.27
C ARG A 37 0.74 -15.40 5.22
N LEU A 38 1.30 -14.58 4.33
CA LEU A 38 2.75 -14.46 4.11
C LEU A 38 3.49 -13.85 5.31
N HIS A 39 2.88 -12.85 5.95
CA HIS A 39 3.51 -12.12 7.05
C HIS A 39 3.05 -12.58 8.45
N GLY A 40 2.20 -13.60 8.53
CA GLY A 40 1.68 -14.12 9.81
C GLY A 40 0.92 -13.07 10.62
N LEU A 41 0.20 -12.14 9.94
CA LEU A 41 -0.45 -11.01 10.58
C LEU A 41 -1.91 -11.30 10.92
N ASN A 42 -2.35 -10.78 12.08
CA ASN A 42 -3.74 -10.81 12.52
C ASN A 42 -4.10 -9.48 13.20
N GLY A 43 -5.41 -9.26 13.41
CA GLY A 43 -5.91 -8.10 14.14
C GLY A 43 -5.63 -6.76 13.45
N PRO A 44 -5.56 -5.65 14.21
CA PRO A 44 -5.49 -4.29 13.68
C PRO A 44 -4.30 -4.01 12.76
N VAL A 45 -3.12 -4.58 13.04
CA VAL A 45 -1.94 -4.38 12.18
C VAL A 45 -2.12 -5.03 10.81
N ALA A 46 -2.80 -6.16 10.75
CA ALA A 46 -3.14 -6.81 9.47
C ALA A 46 -4.06 -5.92 8.63
N GLU A 47 -4.97 -5.19 9.28
CA GLU A 47 -5.84 -4.21 8.63
C GLU A 47 -5.05 -3.00 8.14
N LEU A 48 -4.23 -2.39 9.00
CA LEU A 48 -3.36 -1.27 8.63
C LEU A 48 -2.43 -1.62 7.45
N PHE A 49 -1.86 -2.81 7.46
CA PHE A 49 -1.02 -3.28 6.36
C PHE A 49 -1.85 -3.47 5.09
N GLY A 50 -3.04 -4.07 5.19
CA GLY A 50 -3.97 -4.19 4.08
C GLY A 50 -4.34 -2.83 3.48
N GLN A 51 -4.72 -1.86 4.31
CA GLN A 51 -5.00 -0.48 3.89
C GLN A 51 -3.78 0.17 3.20
N THR A 52 -2.55 -0.08 3.70
CA THR A 52 -1.32 0.43 3.08
C THR A 52 -1.11 -0.14 1.67
N LEU A 53 -1.38 -1.45 1.47
CA LEU A 53 -1.32 -2.09 0.16
C LEU A 53 -2.33 -1.48 -0.81
N LEU A 54 -3.59 -1.34 -0.39
CA LEU A 54 -4.66 -0.77 -1.22
C LEU A 54 -4.43 0.71 -1.53
N ALA A 55 -3.93 1.49 -0.56
CA ALA A 55 -3.58 2.89 -0.75
C ALA A 55 -2.50 3.05 -1.84
N SER A 56 -1.48 2.19 -1.89
CA SER A 56 -0.45 2.25 -2.93
C SER A 56 -1.02 1.96 -4.34
N ILE A 57 -2.01 1.09 -4.45
CA ILE A 57 -2.74 0.83 -5.71
C ILE A 57 -3.55 2.07 -6.13
N LEU A 58 -4.27 2.71 -5.19
CA LEU A 58 -5.01 3.94 -5.46
C LEU A 58 -4.08 5.07 -5.93
N LEU A 59 -2.96 5.28 -5.23
CA LEU A 59 -1.95 6.29 -5.62
C LEU A 59 -1.36 6.02 -7.00
N LEU A 60 -1.13 4.74 -7.36
CA LEU A 60 -0.69 4.37 -8.70
C LEU A 60 -1.76 4.69 -9.74
N SER A 61 -3.04 4.44 -9.43
CA SER A 61 -4.16 4.60 -10.36
C SER A 61 -4.41 6.05 -10.79
N ILE A 62 -4.10 7.02 -9.93
CA ILE A 62 -4.21 8.46 -10.22
C ILE A 62 -2.96 9.02 -10.89
N SER A 63 -1.86 8.29 -10.85
CA SER A 63 -0.60 8.69 -11.47
C SER A 63 -0.66 8.53 -12.99
N LYS A 64 -0.60 9.64 -13.72
CA LYS A 64 -0.58 9.62 -15.18
C LYS A 64 0.72 8.92 -15.65
N SER A 65 0.57 7.78 -16.34
CA SER A 65 1.70 6.97 -16.82
C SER A 65 2.63 6.44 -15.72
N GLY A 66 2.18 6.36 -14.47
CA GLY A 66 2.95 5.74 -13.37
C GLY A 66 3.12 4.24 -13.61
N VAL A 67 4.35 3.75 -13.50
CA VAL A 67 4.69 2.33 -13.66
C VAL A 67 4.93 1.65 -12.31
N ARG A 68 5.28 2.44 -11.29
CA ARG A 68 5.54 1.95 -9.94
C ARG A 68 5.23 3.03 -8.91
N GLN A 69 4.56 2.63 -7.84
CA GLN A 69 4.28 3.46 -6.67
C GLN A 69 4.78 2.74 -5.42
N VAL A 70 5.65 3.38 -4.65
CA VAL A 70 5.99 2.94 -3.29
C VAL A 70 5.30 3.87 -2.31
N LEU A 71 4.73 3.29 -1.27
CA LEU A 71 4.21 3.98 -0.09
C LEU A 71 4.91 3.39 1.12
N GLN A 72 5.58 4.24 1.88
CA GLN A 72 6.27 3.88 3.11
C GLN A 72 5.78 4.75 4.25
N ILE A 73 5.46 4.11 5.36
CA ILE A 73 5.00 4.75 6.57
C ILE A 73 5.98 4.34 7.66
N ASP A 74 6.64 5.31 8.24
CA ASP A 74 7.64 5.13 9.29
C ASP A 74 7.14 5.68 10.61
N ALA A 75 7.44 4.98 11.68
CA ALA A 75 7.26 5.46 13.04
C ALA A 75 8.06 6.75 13.29
N ALA A 76 7.63 7.53 14.27
CA ALA A 76 8.34 8.71 14.72
C ALA A 76 9.78 8.36 15.09
N ASN A 77 10.72 9.26 14.76
CA ASN A 77 12.12 9.10 15.14
C ASN A 77 12.27 8.94 16.65
N ALA A 78 13.14 8.02 17.06
CA ALA A 78 13.41 7.65 18.45
C ALA A 78 12.16 7.14 19.21
N SER A 79 11.13 6.74 18.52
CA SER A 79 9.95 6.14 19.13
C SER A 79 10.25 4.71 19.57
N SER A 80 9.76 4.36 20.77
CA SER A 80 9.73 2.99 21.25
C SER A 80 8.51 2.23 20.69
N ALA A 81 7.90 2.76 19.64
CA ALA A 81 6.70 2.20 19.04
C ALA A 81 6.95 0.78 18.53
N PRO A 82 6.04 -0.15 18.75
CA PRO A 82 6.23 -1.55 18.36
C PRO A 82 6.29 -1.74 16.85
N LEU A 83 5.52 -0.97 16.09
CA LEU A 83 5.51 -1.00 14.63
C LEU A 83 6.41 0.10 14.08
N GLN A 84 7.49 -0.29 13.41
CA GLN A 84 8.50 0.64 12.89
C GLN A 84 8.22 1.10 11.47
N ARG A 85 7.73 0.18 10.63
CA ARG A 85 7.48 0.48 9.21
C ARG A 85 6.37 -0.38 8.63
N LEU A 86 5.54 0.28 7.81
CA LEU A 86 4.71 -0.34 6.80
C LEU A 86 5.20 0.13 5.43
N LEU A 87 5.51 -0.79 4.54
CA LEU A 87 5.93 -0.47 3.18
C LEU A 87 5.10 -1.27 2.19
N SER A 88 4.63 -0.60 1.15
CA SER A 88 3.98 -1.24 0.01
C SER A 88 4.54 -0.74 -1.30
N GLU A 89 4.54 -1.60 -2.29
CA GLU A 89 4.92 -1.31 -3.68
C GLU A 89 3.85 -1.84 -4.61
N ALA A 90 3.22 -0.95 -5.38
CA ALA A 90 2.25 -1.27 -6.41
C ALA A 90 2.86 -1.08 -7.80
N ARG A 91 2.53 -2.00 -8.70
CA ARG A 91 2.81 -1.97 -10.15
C ARG A 91 1.56 -2.41 -10.89
N GLY A 92 1.55 -2.33 -12.20
CA GLY A 92 0.40 -2.80 -12.98
C GLY A 92 0.05 -4.27 -12.65
N GLY A 93 -1.14 -4.49 -12.08
CA GLY A 93 -1.67 -5.81 -11.74
C GLY A 93 -1.03 -6.50 -10.51
N ALA A 94 -0.12 -5.86 -9.81
CA ALA A 94 0.57 -6.44 -8.67
C ALA A 94 0.79 -5.45 -7.52
N VAL A 95 0.72 -5.95 -6.30
CA VAL A 95 1.13 -5.23 -5.09
C VAL A 95 1.89 -6.19 -4.17
N ARG A 96 2.85 -5.66 -3.44
CA ARG A 96 3.58 -6.35 -2.38
C ARG A 96 3.94 -5.36 -1.28
N GLY A 97 4.28 -5.87 -0.11
CA GLY A 97 4.69 -5.01 1.00
C GLY A 97 5.42 -5.77 2.08
N LEU A 98 5.91 -5.05 3.06
CA LEU A 98 6.53 -5.60 4.26
C LEU A 98 6.13 -4.81 5.50
N VAL A 99 6.25 -5.47 6.64
CA VAL A 99 6.03 -4.91 7.98
C VAL A 99 7.30 -5.07 8.77
N SER A 100 7.81 -3.98 9.37
CA SER A 100 8.96 -4.04 10.26
C SER A 100 8.55 -3.72 11.69
N TRP A 101 9.02 -4.56 12.60
CA TRP A 101 8.77 -4.47 14.03
C TRP A 101 10.04 -4.05 14.76
N GLN A 102 9.89 -3.46 15.94
CA GLN A 102 10.98 -3.35 16.88
C GLN A 102 11.25 -4.75 17.46
N GLU A 103 12.49 -5.22 17.38
CA GLU A 103 12.86 -6.61 17.74
C GLU A 103 12.43 -6.99 19.15
N GLU A 104 12.62 -6.10 20.12
CA GLU A 104 12.27 -6.32 21.53
C GLU A 104 10.76 -6.36 21.78
N GLN A 105 9.94 -5.87 20.86
CA GLN A 105 8.49 -5.69 21.01
C GLN A 105 7.66 -6.53 20.04
N THR A 106 8.26 -7.52 19.40
CA THR A 106 7.54 -8.39 18.44
C THR A 106 6.36 -9.14 19.06
N ALA A 107 6.35 -9.36 20.37
CA ALA A 107 5.23 -9.93 21.10
C ALA A 107 3.98 -9.03 21.09
N LEU A 108 4.16 -7.71 21.04
CA LEU A 108 3.07 -6.72 21.05
C LEU A 108 2.24 -6.74 19.77
N ARG A 109 2.71 -7.39 18.70
CA ARG A 109 1.97 -7.52 17.42
C ARG A 109 0.57 -8.13 17.56
N TYR A 110 0.30 -8.78 18.68
CA TYR A 110 -0.99 -9.39 18.99
C TYR A 110 -1.85 -8.56 19.94
N GLU A 111 -1.32 -7.45 20.46
CA GLU A 111 -2.09 -6.55 21.31
C GLU A 111 -3.05 -5.70 20.49
N GLN A 112 -4.12 -5.27 21.14
CA GLN A 112 -5.09 -4.36 20.52
C GLN A 112 -4.69 -2.92 20.86
N HIS A 113 -4.14 -2.23 19.88
CA HIS A 113 -3.93 -0.80 19.93
C HIS A 113 -4.97 -0.10 19.06
N GLU A 114 -5.52 1.00 19.53
CA GLU A 114 -6.46 1.82 18.79
C GLU A 114 -5.71 2.92 18.04
N GLY A 115 -5.91 2.99 16.71
CA GLY A 115 -5.32 4.02 15.87
C GLY A 115 -3.85 3.79 15.50
N LEU A 116 -3.44 4.46 14.44
CA LEU A 116 -2.10 4.33 13.87
C LEU A 116 -1.01 4.88 14.79
N SER A 117 -1.29 5.97 15.50
CA SER A 117 -0.33 6.60 16.40
C SER A 117 0.03 5.74 17.62
N SER A 118 -0.89 4.88 18.09
CA SER A 118 -0.60 3.96 19.18
C SER A 118 0.38 2.85 18.78
N TRP A 119 0.45 2.53 17.48
CA TRP A 119 1.40 1.57 16.92
C TRP A 119 2.75 2.21 16.55
N MET A 120 2.74 3.43 16.04
CA MET A 120 3.90 4.06 15.38
C MET A 120 4.39 5.36 16.05
N GLY A 121 3.69 5.85 17.07
CA GLY A 121 3.98 7.17 17.68
C GLY A 121 3.55 8.32 16.77
N ASN A 122 3.93 9.55 17.14
CA ASN A 122 3.63 10.79 16.41
C ASN A 122 4.84 11.74 16.42
N PRO A 123 5.06 12.53 15.35
CA PRO A 123 4.39 12.49 14.06
C PRO A 123 4.76 11.25 13.27
N ILE A 124 3.84 10.76 12.44
CA ILE A 124 4.11 9.66 11.51
C ILE A 124 4.68 10.25 10.23
N ARG A 125 5.73 9.63 9.70
CA ARG A 125 6.35 10.01 8.44
C ARG A 125 5.83 9.14 7.32
N LEU A 126 5.23 9.77 6.31
CA LEU A 126 4.81 9.11 5.07
C LEU A 126 5.76 9.53 3.95
N SER A 127 6.38 8.55 3.31
CA SER A 127 7.23 8.74 2.15
C SER A 127 6.68 7.99 0.94
N THR A 128 6.77 8.60 -0.23
CA THR A 128 6.37 7.98 -1.50
C THR A 128 7.48 8.04 -2.53
N VAL A 129 7.56 7.00 -3.36
CA VAL A 129 8.36 7.00 -4.57
C VAL A 129 7.45 6.70 -5.73
N ARG A 130 7.33 7.66 -6.65
CA ARG A 130 6.55 7.53 -7.88
C ARG A 130 7.48 7.46 -9.07
N ASP A 131 7.51 6.30 -9.72
CA ASP A 131 8.28 6.06 -10.92
C ASP A 131 7.35 6.16 -12.15
N MET A 132 7.74 7.00 -13.10
CA MET A 132 7.02 7.25 -14.34
C MET A 132 7.57 6.43 -15.51
N GLY A 133 8.56 5.56 -15.27
CA GLY A 133 9.25 4.78 -16.32
C GLY A 133 10.22 5.58 -17.17
N VAL A 134 10.31 6.90 -16.96
CA VAL A 134 11.24 7.81 -17.64
C VAL A 134 11.74 8.86 -16.66
N GLY A 135 13.03 9.18 -16.73
CA GLY A 135 13.66 10.15 -15.83
C GLY A 135 13.91 9.59 -14.42
N GLN A 136 14.15 10.50 -13.47
CA GLN A 136 14.33 10.13 -12.07
C GLN A 136 12.96 9.94 -11.37
N PRO A 137 12.82 8.94 -10.50
CA PRO A 137 11.61 8.79 -9.68
C PRO A 137 11.35 10.04 -8.83
N TYR A 138 10.10 10.41 -8.70
CA TYR A 138 9.70 11.50 -7.83
C TYR A 138 9.56 10.97 -6.39
N ILE A 139 10.35 11.54 -5.48
CA ILE A 139 10.35 11.18 -4.07
C ILE A 139 9.73 12.33 -3.26
N SER A 140 8.82 12.02 -2.37
CA SER A 140 8.20 12.98 -1.48
C SER A 140 8.06 12.40 -0.08
N THR A 141 8.23 13.26 0.92
CA THR A 141 8.07 12.90 2.34
C THR A 141 7.28 13.99 3.04
N ILE A 142 6.31 13.58 3.83
CA ILE A 142 5.54 14.45 4.72
C ILE A 142 5.54 13.88 6.14
N GLU A 143 5.27 14.72 7.13
CA GLU A 143 4.96 14.32 8.50
C GLU A 143 3.55 14.80 8.84
N HIS A 144 2.78 13.96 9.50
CA HIS A 144 1.41 14.27 9.88
C HIS A 144 1.01 13.58 11.19
N HIS A 145 -0.01 14.14 11.87
CA HIS A 145 -0.57 13.63 13.12
C HIS A 145 -2.01 13.17 12.85
N SER A 146 -2.23 11.88 12.78
CA SER A 146 -3.57 11.28 12.74
C SER A 146 -3.50 9.81 13.12
N ASP A 147 -4.60 9.29 13.64
CA ASP A 147 -4.79 7.87 13.90
C ASP A 147 -5.30 7.11 12.67
N PHE A 148 -5.69 7.82 11.62
CA PHE A 148 -6.24 7.24 10.41
C PHE A 148 -5.24 7.35 9.25
N LEU A 149 -4.93 6.23 8.62
CA LEU A 149 -4.04 6.21 7.45
C LEU A 149 -4.60 7.06 6.29
N ALA A 150 -5.92 7.10 6.13
CA ALA A 150 -6.57 7.91 5.10
C ALA A 150 -6.18 9.39 5.20
N ASP A 151 -6.12 9.95 6.41
CA ASP A 151 -5.75 11.36 6.63
C ASP A 151 -4.32 11.64 6.18
N HIS A 152 -3.39 10.72 6.42
CA HIS A 152 -2.01 10.84 5.93
C HIS A 152 -1.93 10.84 4.41
N ILE A 153 -2.75 10.02 3.73
CA ILE A 153 -2.83 9.98 2.27
C ILE A 153 -3.44 11.27 1.74
N ILE A 154 -4.53 11.76 2.33
CA ILE A 154 -5.18 13.03 1.95
C ILE A 154 -4.19 14.19 2.12
N HIS A 155 -3.50 14.25 3.26
CA HIS A 155 -2.50 15.28 3.54
C HIS A 155 -1.36 15.25 2.52
N TYR A 156 -0.85 14.06 2.18
CA TYR A 156 0.15 13.89 1.12
C TYR A 156 -0.35 14.40 -0.24
N LEU A 157 -1.56 14.01 -0.65
CA LEU A 157 -2.15 14.43 -1.92
C LEU A 157 -2.30 15.95 -1.99
N HIS A 158 -2.70 16.57 -0.89
CA HIS A 158 -2.85 18.01 -0.82
C HIS A 158 -1.50 18.76 -0.82
N GLN A 159 -0.55 18.35 0.03
CA GLN A 159 0.71 19.07 0.21
C GLN A 159 1.73 18.81 -0.91
N SER A 160 1.89 17.55 -1.29
CA SER A 160 2.96 17.13 -2.21
C SER A 160 2.50 17.04 -3.65
N VAL A 161 1.32 16.48 -3.89
CA VAL A 161 0.77 16.32 -5.25
C VAL A 161 -0.01 17.56 -5.68
N GLN A 162 -0.44 18.38 -4.70
CA GLN A 162 -1.20 19.62 -4.88
C GLN A 162 -2.54 19.38 -5.59
N ILE A 163 -3.20 18.28 -5.26
CA ILE A 163 -4.55 17.97 -5.73
C ILE A 163 -5.51 17.93 -4.55
N ARG A 164 -6.76 18.31 -4.81
CA ARG A 164 -7.85 18.13 -3.87
C ARG A 164 -8.35 16.71 -4.02
N ALA A 165 -8.25 15.91 -2.96
CA ALA A 165 -8.65 14.52 -2.95
C ALA A 165 -9.28 14.13 -1.61
N ASP A 166 -10.08 13.08 -1.61
CA ASP A 166 -10.62 12.44 -0.42
C ASP A 166 -10.52 10.93 -0.53
N VAL A 167 -10.35 10.23 0.61
CA VAL A 167 -9.99 8.82 0.66
C VAL A 167 -10.76 8.11 1.76
N ILE A 168 -11.34 6.95 1.44
CA ILE A 168 -11.83 5.99 2.42
C ILE A 168 -10.91 4.78 2.38
N LEU A 169 -10.41 4.37 3.55
CA LEU A 169 -9.71 3.12 3.79
C LEU A 169 -10.40 2.41 4.96
N THR A 170 -11.05 1.29 4.72
CA THR A 170 -11.76 0.52 5.75
C THR A 170 -11.80 -0.96 5.40
N GLY A 171 -11.45 -1.81 6.35
CA GLY A 171 -11.41 -3.26 6.13
C GLY A 171 -10.58 -3.62 4.88
N ASP A 172 -11.24 -4.22 3.89
CA ASP A 172 -10.65 -4.60 2.61
C ASP A 172 -11.02 -3.66 1.45
N LEU A 173 -11.64 -2.50 1.76
CA LEU A 173 -12.09 -1.52 0.78
C LEU A 173 -11.21 -0.27 0.80
N ALA A 174 -10.89 0.22 -0.39
CA ALA A 174 -10.27 1.51 -0.58
C ALA A 174 -10.97 2.28 -1.70
N ILE A 175 -11.30 3.56 -1.44
CA ILE A 175 -11.91 4.50 -2.39
C ILE A 175 -11.10 5.78 -2.37
N LEU A 176 -10.85 6.34 -3.55
CA LEU A 176 -10.25 7.67 -3.71
C LEU A 176 -11.05 8.44 -4.73
N ILE A 177 -11.34 9.71 -4.41
CA ILE A 177 -11.85 10.70 -5.38
C ILE A 177 -10.86 11.87 -5.44
N GLU A 178 -10.68 12.45 -6.63
CA GLU A 178 -9.85 13.64 -6.83
C GLU A 178 -10.52 14.64 -7.77
N ALA A 179 -10.31 15.92 -7.49
CA ALA A 179 -10.79 17.00 -8.31
C ALA A 179 -10.02 17.07 -9.63
N MET A 180 -10.74 17.22 -10.73
CA MET A 180 -10.18 17.50 -12.06
C MET A 180 -10.22 19.01 -12.34
N PRO A 181 -9.50 19.48 -13.39
CA PRO A 181 -9.64 20.87 -13.86
C PRO A 181 -11.11 21.24 -14.09
N GLY A 182 -11.52 22.38 -13.54
CA GLY A 182 -12.91 22.85 -13.60
C GLY A 182 -13.81 22.39 -12.45
N CYS A 183 -13.27 21.66 -11.48
CA CYS A 183 -13.94 21.35 -10.22
C CYS A 183 -13.84 22.55 -9.27
N ASP A 184 -14.95 23.26 -9.11
CA ASP A 184 -15.12 24.31 -8.10
C ASP A 184 -15.50 23.71 -6.73
N GLU A 185 -15.71 24.59 -5.74
CA GLU A 185 -16.05 24.15 -4.38
C GLU A 185 -17.41 23.47 -4.29
N GLU A 186 -18.41 23.96 -5.04
CA GLU A 186 -19.75 23.38 -5.03
C GLU A 186 -19.74 21.96 -5.62
N LYS A 187 -19.05 21.76 -6.73
CA LYS A 187 -18.88 20.45 -7.36
C LYS A 187 -18.11 19.48 -6.47
N TRP A 188 -17.04 19.98 -5.85
CA TRP A 188 -16.25 19.16 -4.91
C TRP A 188 -17.10 18.73 -3.71
N PHE A 189 -17.82 19.67 -3.11
CA PHE A 189 -18.70 19.36 -1.98
C PHE A 189 -19.73 18.28 -2.33
N LYS A 190 -20.35 18.35 -3.51
CA LYS A 190 -21.29 17.31 -3.98
C LYS A 190 -20.66 15.93 -4.09
N ALA A 191 -19.40 15.85 -4.56
CA ALA A 191 -18.68 14.57 -4.67
C ALA A 191 -18.36 13.98 -3.28
N VAL A 192 -17.84 14.81 -2.37
CA VAL A 192 -17.52 14.39 -0.99
C VAL A 192 -18.80 14.02 -0.23
N GLU A 193 -19.87 14.82 -0.37
CA GLU A 193 -21.16 14.52 0.26
C GLU A 193 -21.75 13.18 -0.23
N ALA A 194 -21.63 12.89 -1.53
CA ALA A 194 -22.08 11.61 -2.08
C ALA A 194 -21.27 10.44 -1.49
N MET A 195 -19.96 10.59 -1.35
CA MET A 195 -19.09 9.60 -0.73
C MET A 195 -19.40 9.41 0.77
N ALA A 196 -19.63 10.50 1.50
CA ALA A 196 -19.98 10.47 2.92
C ALA A 196 -21.36 9.85 3.21
N LYS A 197 -22.24 9.76 2.23
CA LYS A 197 -23.55 9.11 2.36
C LYS A 197 -23.53 7.59 2.19
N ILE A 198 -22.38 7.00 1.82
CA ILE A 198 -22.26 5.55 1.69
C ILE A 198 -22.34 4.93 3.09
N PRO A 199 -23.32 4.05 3.35
CA PRO A 199 -23.45 3.43 4.66
C PRO A 199 -22.29 2.50 5.00
N ASP A 200 -21.90 2.42 6.27
CA ASP A 200 -20.83 1.53 6.76
C ASP A 200 -21.06 0.07 6.34
N THR A 201 -22.31 -0.40 6.37
CA THR A 201 -22.66 -1.76 5.94
C THR A 201 -22.33 -2.05 4.48
N LEU A 202 -22.37 -1.03 3.60
CA LEU A 202 -21.92 -1.16 2.21
C LEU A 202 -20.40 -1.02 2.09
N LEU A 203 -19.78 -0.17 2.89
CA LEU A 203 -18.32 -0.09 2.95
C LEU A 203 -17.72 -1.43 3.39
N GLU A 204 -18.33 -2.10 4.36
CA GLU A 204 -17.89 -3.40 4.86
C GLU A 204 -18.14 -4.54 3.86
N ASN A 205 -19.35 -4.64 3.29
CA ASN A 205 -19.81 -5.84 2.61
C ASN A 205 -20.43 -5.58 1.22
N GLY A 206 -20.49 -4.33 0.77
CA GLY A 206 -21.16 -3.97 -0.50
C GLY A 206 -20.30 -4.33 -1.71
N SER A 207 -20.98 -4.56 -2.85
CA SER A 207 -20.28 -4.67 -4.13
C SER A 207 -19.81 -3.30 -4.62
N THR A 208 -18.82 -3.28 -5.52
CA THR A 208 -18.35 -2.06 -6.19
C THR A 208 -19.51 -1.31 -6.85
N GLU A 209 -20.43 -2.00 -7.51
CA GLU A 209 -21.58 -1.41 -8.18
C GLU A 209 -22.53 -0.75 -7.19
N SER A 210 -22.80 -1.40 -6.05
CA SER A 210 -23.68 -0.84 -5.02
C SER A 210 -23.10 0.41 -4.39
N ILE A 211 -21.78 0.47 -4.18
CA ILE A 211 -21.07 1.65 -3.68
C ILE A 211 -21.10 2.77 -4.74
N LEU A 212 -20.78 2.46 -5.99
CA LEU A 212 -20.78 3.46 -7.08
C LEU A 212 -22.18 4.03 -7.38
N SER A 213 -23.26 3.32 -7.02
CA SER A 213 -24.62 3.82 -7.15
C SER A 213 -24.90 5.11 -6.34
N TYR A 214 -24.14 5.34 -5.25
CA TYR A 214 -24.24 6.58 -4.46
C TYR A 214 -23.79 7.83 -5.23
N PHE A 215 -22.98 7.64 -6.26
CA PHE A 215 -22.53 8.70 -7.15
C PHE A 215 -23.42 8.85 -8.40
N SER A 216 -24.55 8.15 -8.51
CA SER A 216 -25.42 8.16 -9.68
C SER A 216 -25.95 9.57 -10.02
N SER A 217 -26.27 10.39 -9.00
CA SER A 217 -26.68 11.79 -9.18
C SER A 217 -25.61 12.70 -9.79
N LEU A 218 -24.35 12.26 -9.81
CA LEU A 218 -23.20 12.94 -10.41
C LEU A 218 -22.79 12.34 -11.76
N ASN A 219 -23.71 11.58 -12.40
CA ASN A 219 -23.50 10.94 -13.70
C ASN A 219 -22.30 9.98 -13.69
N CYS A 220 -22.16 9.15 -12.63
CA CYS A 220 -21.05 8.23 -12.46
C CYS A 220 -20.87 7.30 -13.65
N LYS A 221 -19.65 7.23 -14.19
CA LYS A 221 -19.29 6.39 -15.33
C LYS A 221 -18.02 5.60 -15.02
N THR A 222 -18.09 4.28 -15.09
CA THR A 222 -16.91 3.43 -15.07
C THR A 222 -16.12 3.60 -16.36
N VAL A 223 -14.80 3.85 -16.26
CA VAL A 223 -13.92 4.12 -17.41
C VAL A 223 -12.84 3.07 -17.61
N GLY A 224 -12.71 2.12 -16.70
CA GLY A 224 -11.79 1.00 -16.83
C GLY A 224 -11.64 0.22 -15.55
N SER A 225 -11.12 -0.99 -15.69
CA SER A 225 -10.83 -1.87 -14.56
C SER A 225 -9.53 -2.63 -14.80
N ASP A 226 -8.76 -2.85 -13.74
CA ASP A 226 -7.53 -3.63 -13.74
C ASP A 226 -7.57 -4.68 -12.64
N ALA A 227 -7.11 -5.87 -12.94
CA ALA A 227 -6.97 -6.94 -11.95
C ALA A 227 -5.68 -6.75 -11.15
N TYR A 228 -5.78 -6.93 -9.84
CA TYR A 228 -4.64 -6.86 -8.92
C TYR A 228 -4.56 -8.13 -8.07
N ALA A 229 -3.33 -8.51 -7.71
CA ALA A 229 -3.07 -9.57 -6.74
C ALA A 229 -1.81 -9.25 -5.93
N TYR A 230 -1.70 -9.82 -4.74
CA TYR A 230 -0.43 -9.82 -4.02
C TYR A 230 0.57 -10.70 -4.78
N ARG A 231 1.64 -10.11 -5.28
CA ARG A 231 2.68 -10.82 -6.05
C ARG A 231 4.07 -10.27 -5.72
N CYS A 232 4.98 -11.18 -5.43
CA CYS A 232 6.40 -10.87 -5.32
C CYS A 232 7.14 -11.44 -6.54
N ASP A 233 8.01 -10.64 -7.11
CA ASP A 233 8.85 -10.97 -8.27
C ASP A 233 10.32 -11.19 -7.86
N CYS A 234 10.57 -11.59 -6.60
CA CYS A 234 11.91 -11.92 -6.15
C CYS A 234 12.45 -13.15 -6.89
N THR A 235 13.73 -13.12 -7.22
CA THR A 235 14.48 -14.20 -7.85
C THR A 235 15.85 -14.32 -7.20
N GLN A 236 16.52 -15.43 -7.46
CA GLN A 236 17.88 -15.66 -6.95
C GLN A 236 18.84 -14.56 -7.42
N GLU A 237 18.71 -14.11 -8.67
CA GLU A 237 19.52 -13.02 -9.25
C GLU A 237 19.29 -11.70 -8.51
N LYS A 238 18.02 -11.37 -8.18
CA LYS A 238 17.72 -10.17 -7.39
C LYS A 238 18.25 -10.24 -5.97
N MET A 239 18.28 -11.44 -5.35
CA MET A 239 18.89 -11.64 -4.05
C MET A 239 20.42 -11.53 -4.11
N LYS A 240 21.07 -12.03 -5.17
CA LYS A 240 22.51 -11.79 -5.40
C LYS A 240 22.84 -10.30 -5.46
N LEU A 241 22.03 -9.51 -6.17
CA LEU A 241 22.22 -8.05 -6.23
C LEU A 241 22.13 -7.38 -4.85
N ALA A 242 21.33 -7.91 -3.94
CA ALA A 242 21.23 -7.39 -2.57
C ALA A 242 22.51 -7.64 -1.75
N LEU A 243 23.33 -8.61 -2.12
CA LEU A 243 24.63 -8.88 -1.49
C LEU A 243 25.76 -8.03 -2.08
N GLN A 244 25.55 -7.37 -3.23
CA GLN A 244 26.54 -6.48 -3.81
C GLN A 244 26.78 -5.28 -2.88
N GLY A 245 28.00 -5.13 -2.40
CA GLY A 245 28.37 -4.10 -1.44
C GLY A 245 28.61 -4.62 -0.01
N ILE A 246 28.35 -5.91 0.25
CA ILE A 246 28.81 -6.60 1.45
C ILE A 246 30.22 -7.12 1.19
N SER A 247 31.15 -6.92 2.12
CA SER A 247 32.55 -7.39 1.96
C SER A 247 32.61 -8.92 2.03
N ASP A 248 33.63 -9.51 1.38
CA ASP A 248 33.88 -10.95 1.42
C ASP A 248 34.01 -11.49 2.84
N GLU A 249 34.54 -10.68 3.77
CA GLU A 249 34.68 -11.04 5.17
C GLU A 249 33.32 -11.15 5.86
N GLN A 250 32.45 -10.16 5.65
CA GLN A 250 31.07 -10.17 6.16
C GLN A 250 30.24 -11.31 5.54
N LEU A 251 30.42 -11.59 4.24
CA LEU A 251 29.75 -12.71 3.58
C LEU A 251 30.16 -14.06 4.18
N ARG A 252 31.46 -14.23 4.56
CA ARG A 252 31.92 -15.46 5.23
C ARG A 252 31.35 -15.60 6.64
N GLU A 253 31.15 -14.48 7.35
CA GLU A 253 30.51 -14.50 8.68
C GLU A 253 29.04 -14.88 8.62
N LEU A 254 28.33 -14.50 7.52
CA LEU A 254 26.93 -14.83 7.30
C LEU A 254 26.71 -16.23 6.72
N ALA A 255 27.77 -16.88 6.24
CA ALA A 255 27.66 -18.18 5.59
C ALA A 255 27.49 -19.33 6.59
N ASP A 256 26.72 -20.32 6.17
CA ASP A 256 26.61 -21.60 6.87
C ASP A 256 27.89 -22.44 6.73
N GLU A 257 27.90 -23.62 7.38
CA GLU A 257 29.01 -24.58 7.31
C GLU A 257 29.32 -25.12 5.90
N HIS A 258 28.41 -24.89 4.94
CA HIS A 258 28.55 -25.27 3.54
C HIS A 258 28.97 -24.10 2.63
N GLY A 259 29.28 -22.94 3.21
CA GLY A 259 29.66 -21.73 2.47
C GLY A 259 28.51 -21.05 1.74
N LYS A 260 27.28 -21.23 2.21
CA LYS A 260 26.10 -20.64 1.64
C LYS A 260 25.52 -19.54 2.55
N VAL A 261 25.13 -18.43 1.93
CA VAL A 261 24.35 -17.38 2.59
C VAL A 261 22.88 -17.59 2.28
N ILE A 262 22.04 -17.71 3.31
CA ILE A 262 20.60 -17.86 3.17
C ILE A 262 19.95 -16.49 3.31
N LEU A 263 19.26 -16.05 2.26
CA LEU A 263 18.49 -14.81 2.24
C LEU A 263 17.00 -15.09 2.13
N SER A 264 16.21 -14.52 3.02
CA SER A 264 14.75 -14.54 2.94
C SER A 264 14.21 -13.23 2.38
N CYS A 265 13.30 -13.33 1.42
CA CYS A 265 12.63 -12.16 0.85
C CYS A 265 11.63 -11.60 1.86
N GLN A 266 11.82 -10.36 2.29
CA GLN A 266 10.93 -9.70 3.26
C GLN A 266 9.49 -9.46 2.73
N TYR A 267 9.26 -9.59 1.42
CA TYR A 267 7.93 -9.42 0.81
C TYR A 267 7.09 -10.72 0.75
N CYS A 268 7.72 -11.90 0.68
CA CYS A 268 6.99 -13.16 0.45
C CYS A 268 7.59 -14.36 1.19
N ASP A 269 8.61 -14.14 2.01
CA ASP A 269 9.29 -15.15 2.83
C ASP A 269 9.95 -16.30 2.04
N ASN A 270 10.08 -16.19 0.70
CA ASN A 270 10.87 -17.13 -0.07
C ASN A 270 12.33 -17.02 0.29
N SER A 271 12.96 -18.17 0.57
CA SER A 271 14.37 -18.25 0.95
C SER A 271 15.24 -18.71 -0.22
N TYR A 272 16.41 -18.13 -0.35
CA TYR A 272 17.40 -18.40 -1.40
C TYR A 272 18.75 -18.70 -0.75
N ALA A 273 19.33 -19.86 -1.08
CA ALA A 273 20.67 -20.23 -0.67
C ALA A 273 21.66 -19.83 -1.79
N LEU A 274 22.57 -18.92 -1.49
CA LEU A 274 23.54 -18.36 -2.43
C LEU A 274 24.95 -18.78 -2.04
N ASP A 275 25.74 -19.31 -2.98
CA ASP A 275 27.16 -19.61 -2.76
C ASP A 275 27.96 -18.30 -2.69
N ILE A 276 28.87 -18.17 -1.71
CA ILE A 276 29.71 -16.97 -1.55
C ILE A 276 30.52 -16.69 -2.81
N GLY A 277 31.07 -17.73 -3.47
CA GLY A 277 31.84 -17.60 -4.71
C GLY A 277 31.05 -17.04 -5.90
N GLU A 278 29.71 -17.16 -5.88
CA GLU A 278 28.81 -16.57 -6.88
C GLU A 278 28.31 -15.17 -6.51
N ALA A 279 28.38 -14.80 -5.23
CA ALA A 279 27.93 -13.49 -4.74
C ALA A 279 28.95 -12.39 -5.02
N THR A 280 30.23 -12.76 -5.22
CA THR A 280 31.35 -11.84 -5.48
C THR A 280 31.70 -11.70 -6.98
N ALA A 281 31.03 -12.42 -7.87
CA ALA A 281 31.18 -12.34 -9.32
C ALA A 281 30.11 -11.43 -9.93
#